data_929c55a8f03dec6549a4a2d6c4126c3c
#
_entry.id   929c55a8f03dec6549a4a2d6c4126c3c
#
_cell.length_a   1.000
_cell.length_b   1.000
_cell.length_c   1.000
_cell.angle_alpha   90.00
_cell.angle_beta   90.00
_cell.angle_gamma   90.00
#
_symmetry.space_group_name_H-M   'P 1'
#
loop_
_entity.id
_entity.type
_entity.pdbx_description
1 polymer ?
#
loop_
_entity_poly.entity_id
_entity_poly.type
_entity_poly.pdbx_seq_one_letter_code
_entity_poly.pdbx_strand_id
1 'polypeptide(L)'
;MIEWRKIAGFENYSVSNTGDVRNDRTGRILKMRIGTTGYYQVMMGRKTSPQYVHRLVAIAFIANYEGKPQVDHIDGNKLNNCVENLRWVTASENCFGFGYQTRIANKQKKIIAKHADGRTIEFESRNQAAEFFKCNKSCISYGREFAKGNKKGWTLELMI
;
A
#
# COMPACT_ATOMS: atom_id res chain seq x y z
N MET A 1 21.49 -3.55 -15.26
CA MET A 1 22.43 -4.69 -14.97
C MET A 1 22.10 -5.22 -13.57
N ILE A 2 22.11 -6.54 -13.35
CA ILE A 2 21.85 -7.11 -12.01
C ILE A 2 23.13 -7.03 -11.17
N GLU A 3 23.05 -6.37 -10.03
CA GLU A 3 24.12 -6.24 -9.04
C GLU A 3 23.79 -7.09 -7.81
N TRP A 4 24.80 -7.76 -7.23
CA TRP A 4 24.64 -8.58 -6.02
C TRP A 4 25.48 -8.04 -4.89
N ARG A 5 24.89 -7.90 -3.69
CA ARG A 5 25.60 -7.49 -2.47
C ARG A 5 25.40 -8.49 -1.34
N LYS A 6 26.40 -8.65 -0.51
CA LYS A 6 26.35 -9.50 0.69
C LYS A 6 25.30 -9.00 1.66
N ILE A 7 24.62 -9.95 2.31
CA ILE A 7 23.63 -9.62 3.36
C ILE A 7 24.35 -9.62 4.70
N ALA A 8 24.34 -8.48 5.39
CA ALA A 8 24.93 -8.34 6.72
C ALA A 8 24.34 -9.36 7.70
N GLY A 9 25.20 -10.08 8.43
CA GLY A 9 24.80 -11.16 9.33
C GLY A 9 24.48 -12.50 8.64
N PHE A 10 24.60 -12.60 7.33
CA PHE A 10 24.37 -13.82 6.54
C PHE A 10 25.42 -14.02 5.45
N GLU A 11 26.65 -14.30 5.87
CA GLU A 11 27.85 -14.34 5.01
C GLU A 11 27.75 -15.20 3.73
N ASN A 12 26.92 -16.26 3.77
CA ASN A 12 26.71 -17.17 2.65
C ASN A 12 25.57 -16.74 1.72
N TYR A 13 25.03 -15.53 1.89
CA TYR A 13 23.90 -15.06 1.11
C TYR A 13 24.14 -13.66 0.54
N SER A 14 23.65 -13.46 -0.66
CA SER A 14 23.65 -12.16 -1.34
C SER A 14 22.23 -11.82 -1.80
N VAL A 15 21.94 -10.52 -1.86
CA VAL A 15 20.70 -9.97 -2.41
C VAL A 15 21.02 -9.16 -3.65
N SER A 16 20.14 -9.22 -4.66
CA SER A 16 20.26 -8.42 -5.87
C SER A 16 19.53 -7.09 -5.74
N ASN A 17 19.89 -6.12 -6.59
CA ASN A 17 19.17 -4.85 -6.74
C ASN A 17 17.76 -5.03 -7.30
N THR A 18 17.40 -6.20 -7.82
CA THR A 18 16.05 -6.57 -8.31
C THR A 18 15.21 -7.30 -7.25
N GLY A 19 15.79 -7.62 -6.08
CA GLY A 19 15.09 -8.28 -4.98
C GLY A 19 15.25 -9.79 -4.92
N ASP A 20 16.12 -10.41 -5.71
CA ASP A 20 16.42 -11.83 -5.58
C ASP A 20 17.42 -12.09 -4.45
N VAL A 21 17.30 -13.24 -3.78
CA VAL A 21 18.24 -13.67 -2.73
C VAL A 21 18.90 -14.99 -3.15
N ARG A 22 20.23 -15.03 -3.11
CA ARG A 22 21.03 -16.16 -3.55
C ARG A 22 21.85 -16.73 -2.40
N ASN A 23 21.94 -18.05 -2.34
CA ASN A 23 22.94 -18.74 -1.54
C ASN A 23 24.25 -18.81 -2.34
N ASP A 24 25.28 -18.13 -1.90
CA ASP A 24 26.55 -17.99 -2.63
C ASP A 24 27.38 -19.26 -2.65
N ARG A 25 27.19 -20.19 -1.69
CA ARG A 25 27.88 -21.47 -1.66
C ARG A 25 27.39 -22.43 -2.76
N THR A 26 26.10 -22.33 -3.09
CA THR A 26 25.42 -23.25 -4.02
C THR A 26 25.01 -22.58 -5.32
N GLY A 27 25.12 -21.26 -5.43
CA GLY A 27 24.61 -20.45 -6.55
C GLY A 27 23.08 -20.39 -6.64
N ARG A 28 22.35 -21.06 -5.74
CA ARG A 28 20.90 -21.21 -5.83
C ARG A 28 20.18 -19.92 -5.43
N ILE A 29 19.23 -19.48 -6.25
CA ILE A 29 18.24 -18.45 -5.88
C ILE A 29 17.21 -19.05 -4.92
N LEU A 30 16.93 -18.36 -3.84
CA LEU A 30 16.02 -18.83 -2.81
C LEU A 30 14.57 -18.57 -3.21
N LYS A 31 13.69 -19.51 -2.88
CA LYS A 31 12.25 -19.34 -3.07
C LYS A 31 11.69 -18.35 -2.06
N MET A 32 11.08 -17.29 -2.55
CA MET A 32 10.35 -16.32 -1.73
C MET A 32 8.92 -16.79 -1.48
N ARG A 33 8.35 -16.36 -0.34
CA ARG A 33 6.96 -16.58 0.03
C ARG A 33 6.32 -15.25 0.39
N ILE A 34 5.05 -15.09 0.10
CA ILE A 34 4.28 -13.92 0.57
C ILE A 34 3.85 -14.22 2.01
N GLY A 35 4.30 -13.38 2.94
CA GLY A 35 3.91 -13.46 4.35
C GLY A 35 2.49 -12.92 4.59
N THR A 36 1.97 -13.09 5.80
CA THR A 36 0.62 -12.62 6.20
C THR A 36 0.41 -11.12 6.03
N THR A 37 1.49 -10.34 6.05
CA THR A 37 1.48 -8.88 5.85
C THR A 37 1.52 -8.47 4.37
N GLY A 38 1.56 -9.45 3.44
CA GLY A 38 1.59 -9.22 1.99
C GLY A 38 2.97 -8.88 1.41
N TYR A 39 4.06 -9.00 2.19
CA TYR A 39 5.43 -8.78 1.72
C TYR A 39 6.13 -10.09 1.37
N TYR A 40 7.05 -10.05 0.41
CA TYR A 40 7.95 -11.16 0.17
C TYR A 40 8.89 -11.40 1.36
N GLN A 41 8.98 -12.66 1.74
CA GLN A 41 9.88 -13.17 2.78
C GLN A 41 10.71 -14.32 2.23
N VAL A 42 11.93 -14.46 2.76
CA VAL A 42 12.87 -15.52 2.43
C VAL A 42 13.45 -16.15 3.69
N MET A 43 13.70 -17.46 3.64
CA MET A 43 14.37 -18.23 4.71
C MET A 43 15.83 -18.45 4.34
N MET A 44 16.75 -17.93 5.15
CA MET A 44 18.20 -18.07 4.98
C MET A 44 18.78 -19.06 6.00
N GLY A 45 18.40 -20.33 5.87
CA GLY A 45 18.81 -21.40 6.81
C GLY A 45 17.65 -22.00 7.61
N ARG A 46 17.90 -23.17 8.19
CA ARG A 46 16.85 -23.97 8.87
C ARG A 46 16.38 -23.40 10.22
N LYS A 47 17.23 -22.60 10.87
CA LYS A 47 16.97 -22.07 12.24
C LYS A 47 16.81 -20.55 12.27
N THR A 48 16.59 -19.90 11.10
CA THR A 48 16.44 -18.44 11.03
C THR A 48 14.98 -18.06 10.87
N SER A 49 14.61 -16.89 11.39
CA SER A 49 13.30 -16.28 11.13
C SER A 49 13.22 -15.86 9.66
N PRO A 50 12.02 -15.83 9.07
CA PRO A 50 11.82 -15.27 7.75
C PRO A 50 12.28 -13.81 7.68
N GLN A 51 13.05 -13.45 6.65
CA GLN A 51 13.53 -12.09 6.44
C GLN A 51 12.72 -11.43 5.33
N TYR A 52 12.38 -10.16 5.52
CA TYR A 52 11.67 -9.37 4.51
C TYR A 52 12.63 -8.95 3.38
N VAL A 53 12.30 -9.29 2.14
CA VAL A 53 13.17 -9.03 0.97
C VAL A 53 13.43 -7.54 0.76
N HIS A 54 12.40 -6.67 0.81
CA HIS A 54 12.57 -5.22 0.67
C HIS A 54 13.55 -4.64 1.71
N ARG A 55 13.58 -5.16 2.93
CA ARG A 55 14.54 -4.71 3.95
C ARG A 55 15.95 -5.16 3.63
N LEU A 56 16.14 -6.38 3.12
CA LEU A 56 17.45 -6.87 2.70
C LEU A 56 18.02 -6.02 1.56
N VAL A 57 17.19 -5.69 0.57
CA VAL A 57 17.57 -4.79 -0.53
C VAL A 57 17.91 -3.40 -0.02
N ALA A 58 17.05 -2.81 0.80
CA ALA A 58 17.28 -1.46 1.32
C ALA A 58 18.56 -1.39 2.15
N ILE A 59 18.82 -2.35 3.04
CA ILE A 59 20.04 -2.42 3.85
C ILE A 59 21.29 -2.55 2.98
N ALA A 60 21.22 -3.35 1.91
CA ALA A 60 22.37 -3.61 1.05
C ALA A 60 22.67 -2.46 0.08
N PHE A 61 21.65 -1.76 -0.42
CA PHE A 61 21.79 -0.86 -1.56
C PHE A 61 21.49 0.62 -1.27
N ILE A 62 20.70 0.92 -0.24
CA ILE A 62 20.24 2.29 0.03
C ILE A 62 20.87 2.81 1.31
N ALA A 63 21.69 3.84 1.20
CA ALA A 63 22.28 4.51 2.38
C ALA A 63 21.18 5.10 3.29
N ASN A 64 21.32 4.90 4.59
CA ASN A 64 20.38 5.38 5.61
C ASN A 64 21.11 6.28 6.63
N TYR A 65 21.58 7.44 6.18
CA TYR A 65 22.33 8.38 7.02
C TYR A 65 21.49 8.97 8.16
N GLU A 66 20.18 9.06 7.98
CA GLU A 66 19.24 9.60 8.97
C GLU A 66 18.74 8.53 9.96
N GLY A 67 19.12 7.27 9.81
CA GLY A 67 18.67 6.18 10.68
C GLY A 67 17.16 5.92 10.64
N LYS A 68 16.51 6.17 9.52
CA LYS A 68 15.05 5.97 9.36
C LYS A 68 14.68 4.51 9.56
N PRO A 69 13.63 4.19 10.36
CA PRO A 69 13.36 2.83 10.81
C PRO A 69 12.60 1.96 9.79
N GLN A 70 11.95 2.56 8.82
CA GLN A 70 11.03 1.86 7.90
C GLN A 70 11.50 1.94 6.46
N VAL A 71 11.11 0.92 5.66
CA VAL A 71 11.29 0.89 4.21
C VAL A 71 9.91 0.97 3.57
N ASP A 72 9.72 1.90 2.65
CA ASP A 72 8.49 2.11 1.89
C ASP A 72 8.68 1.73 0.43
N HIS A 73 7.60 1.26 -0.22
CA HIS A 73 7.53 1.00 -1.65
C HIS A 73 6.93 2.23 -2.34
N ILE A 74 7.72 2.90 -3.17
CA ILE A 74 7.36 4.17 -3.82
C ILE A 74 6.07 4.03 -4.65
N ASP A 75 5.91 2.90 -5.35
CA ASP A 75 4.71 2.58 -6.14
C ASP A 75 3.54 1.98 -5.32
N GLY A 76 3.75 1.74 -4.02
CA GLY A 76 2.78 1.08 -3.14
C GLY A 76 2.65 -0.43 -3.35
N ASN A 77 3.37 -1.03 -4.29
CA ASN A 77 3.36 -2.46 -4.56
C ASN A 77 4.37 -3.20 -3.68
N LYS A 78 3.90 -3.87 -2.65
CA LYS A 78 4.71 -4.63 -1.67
C LYS A 78 5.54 -5.77 -2.28
N LEU A 79 5.26 -6.15 -3.51
CA LEU A 79 5.95 -7.23 -4.22
C LEU A 79 7.05 -6.72 -5.16
N ASN A 80 7.10 -5.41 -5.43
CA ASN A 80 8.14 -4.80 -6.25
C ASN A 80 9.32 -4.36 -5.38
N ASN A 81 10.28 -5.26 -5.19
CA ASN A 81 11.44 -5.05 -4.29
C ASN A 81 12.70 -4.56 -5.03
N CYS A 82 12.57 -4.00 -6.23
CA CYS A 82 13.68 -3.35 -6.92
C CYS A 82 14.18 -2.13 -6.13
N VAL A 83 15.49 -1.92 -6.10
CA VAL A 83 16.12 -0.84 -5.32
C VAL A 83 15.56 0.54 -5.67
N GLU A 84 15.24 0.78 -6.94
CA GLU A 84 14.68 2.03 -7.45
C GLU A 84 13.28 2.33 -6.88
N ASN A 85 12.58 1.29 -6.42
CA ASN A 85 11.24 1.39 -5.85
C ASN A 85 11.22 1.47 -4.33
N LEU A 86 12.37 1.43 -3.67
CA LEU A 86 12.48 1.40 -2.21
C LEU A 86 13.10 2.69 -1.67
N ARG A 87 12.64 3.12 -0.51
CA ARG A 87 13.21 4.25 0.21
C ARG A 87 13.11 4.06 1.72
N TRP A 88 14.06 4.63 2.45
CA TRP A 88 13.98 4.73 3.90
C TRP A 88 13.04 5.86 4.32
N VAL A 89 12.17 5.59 5.28
CA VAL A 89 11.16 6.55 5.78
C VAL A 89 11.02 6.48 7.30
N THR A 90 10.58 7.58 7.89
CA THR A 90 10.05 7.60 9.25
C THR A 90 8.63 7.03 9.27
N ALA A 91 8.11 6.73 10.47
CA ALA A 91 6.70 6.30 10.62
C ALA A 91 5.71 7.37 10.10
N SER A 92 6.02 8.65 10.34
CA SER A 92 5.21 9.77 9.86
C SER A 92 5.20 9.84 8.33
N GLU A 93 6.38 9.84 7.69
CA GLU A 93 6.51 9.85 6.23
C GLU A 93 5.79 8.66 5.58
N ASN A 94 5.88 7.47 6.19
CA ASN A 94 5.19 6.28 5.69
C ASN A 94 3.66 6.40 5.78
N CYS A 95 3.14 7.02 6.84
CA CYS A 95 1.71 7.32 6.94
C CYS A 95 1.23 8.31 5.85
N PHE A 96 2.09 9.27 5.46
CA PHE A 96 1.81 10.27 4.43
C PHE A 96 2.22 9.85 3.01
N GLY A 97 2.82 8.66 2.83
CA GLY A 97 3.22 8.09 1.55
C GLY A 97 2.06 7.74 0.61
N PHE A 98 2.30 6.85 -0.35
CA PHE A 98 1.34 6.46 -1.40
C PHE A 98 -0.06 6.13 -0.87
N GLY A 99 -0.16 5.40 0.24
CA GLY A 99 -1.45 5.04 0.86
C GLY A 99 -2.23 6.25 1.40
N TYR A 100 -1.55 7.31 1.84
CA TYR A 100 -2.19 8.55 2.30
C TYR A 100 -2.68 9.38 1.11
N GLN A 101 -1.86 9.55 0.08
CA GLN A 101 -2.24 10.26 -1.15
C GLN A 101 -3.44 9.58 -1.83
N THR A 102 -3.46 8.26 -1.90
CA THR A 102 -4.59 7.49 -2.43
C THR A 102 -5.83 7.63 -1.54
N ARG A 103 -5.66 7.66 -0.20
CA ARG A 103 -6.78 7.91 0.73
C ARG A 103 -7.33 9.33 0.61
N ILE A 104 -6.47 10.34 0.42
CA ILE A 104 -6.91 11.73 0.20
C ILE A 104 -7.63 11.83 -1.14
N ALA A 105 -7.07 11.29 -2.22
CA ALA A 105 -7.70 11.29 -3.53
C ALA A 105 -9.09 10.60 -3.49
N ASN A 106 -9.21 9.46 -2.78
CA ASN A 106 -10.49 8.78 -2.58
C ASN A 106 -11.44 9.55 -1.63
N LYS A 107 -10.92 10.36 -0.70
CA LYS A 107 -11.71 11.19 0.22
C LYS A 107 -12.26 12.45 -0.45
N GLN A 108 -11.61 12.89 -1.53
CA GLN A 108 -12.00 14.05 -2.34
C GLN A 108 -12.88 13.66 -3.54
N LYS A 109 -13.28 12.40 -3.68
CA LYS A 109 -14.20 12.00 -4.74
C LYS A 109 -15.54 12.66 -4.52
N LYS A 110 -15.96 13.46 -5.50
CA LYS A 110 -17.29 14.05 -5.55
C LYS A 110 -18.35 12.96 -5.61
N ILE A 111 -19.47 13.21 -4.99
CA ILE A 111 -20.62 12.29 -4.95
C ILE A 111 -21.75 12.94 -5.71
N ILE A 112 -22.33 12.22 -6.65
CA ILE A 112 -23.57 12.61 -7.30
C ILE A 112 -24.72 11.83 -6.67
N ALA A 113 -25.71 12.54 -6.17
CA ALA A 113 -26.98 11.96 -5.78
C ALA A 113 -27.99 12.18 -6.90
N LYS A 114 -28.59 11.11 -7.40
CA LYS A 114 -29.66 11.13 -8.42
C LYS A 114 -30.95 10.67 -7.78
N HIS A 115 -31.99 11.47 -7.88
CA HIS A 115 -33.34 11.11 -7.43
C HIS A 115 -34.15 10.47 -8.56
N ALA A 116 -35.08 9.60 -8.22
CA ALA A 116 -35.96 8.92 -9.18
C ALA A 116 -36.79 9.85 -10.05
N ASP A 117 -37.00 11.11 -9.60
CA ASP A 117 -37.74 12.17 -10.36
C ASP A 117 -36.84 12.97 -11.31
N GLY A 118 -35.53 12.59 -11.45
CA GLY A 118 -34.57 13.24 -12.34
C GLY A 118 -33.72 14.34 -11.70
N ARG A 119 -33.97 14.75 -10.43
CA ARG A 119 -33.12 15.73 -9.74
C ARG A 119 -31.75 15.14 -9.46
N THR A 120 -30.71 15.97 -9.59
CA THR A 120 -29.31 15.59 -9.33
C THR A 120 -28.68 16.62 -8.40
N ILE A 121 -27.93 16.16 -7.40
CA ILE A 121 -27.18 17.00 -6.46
C ILE A 121 -25.75 16.49 -6.38
N GLU A 122 -24.79 17.41 -6.44
CA GLU A 122 -23.37 17.10 -6.27
C GLU A 122 -22.90 17.46 -4.86
N PHE A 123 -22.06 16.60 -4.29
CA PHE A 123 -21.44 16.83 -2.99
C PHE A 123 -19.91 16.66 -3.13
N GLU A 124 -19.17 17.57 -2.53
CA GLU A 124 -17.71 17.53 -2.49
C GLU A 124 -17.16 16.40 -1.59
N SER A 125 -17.99 15.86 -0.70
CA SER A 125 -17.57 14.81 0.22
C SER A 125 -18.74 13.99 0.75
N ARG A 126 -18.39 12.79 1.27
CA ARG A 126 -19.34 11.91 1.97
C ARG A 126 -19.93 12.56 3.23
N ASN A 127 -19.20 13.46 3.88
CA ASN A 127 -19.68 14.18 5.05
C ASN A 127 -20.79 15.16 4.65
N GLN A 128 -20.61 15.93 3.58
CA GLN A 128 -21.59 16.86 3.06
C GLN A 128 -22.88 16.16 2.61
N ALA A 129 -22.77 15.02 1.93
CA ALA A 129 -23.92 14.20 1.57
C ALA A 129 -24.66 13.69 2.83
N ALA A 130 -23.94 13.24 3.86
CA ALA A 130 -24.53 12.77 5.10
C ALA A 130 -25.27 13.87 5.86
N GLU A 131 -24.72 15.08 5.88
CA GLU A 131 -25.33 16.25 6.48
C GLU A 131 -26.62 16.63 5.74
N PHE A 132 -26.58 16.73 4.42
CA PHE A 132 -27.75 16.99 3.58
C PHE A 132 -28.90 16.00 3.84
N PHE A 133 -28.57 14.71 3.87
CA PHE A 133 -29.54 13.64 4.15
C PHE A 133 -29.85 13.45 5.65
N LYS A 134 -29.29 14.27 6.54
CA LYS A 134 -29.44 14.18 8.01
C LYS A 134 -29.23 12.76 8.53
N CYS A 135 -28.12 12.12 8.12
CA CYS A 135 -27.80 10.76 8.51
C CYS A 135 -26.32 10.61 8.86
N ASN A 136 -25.96 9.49 9.52
CA ASN A 136 -24.56 9.18 9.77
C ASN A 136 -23.85 8.88 8.43
N LYS A 137 -22.58 9.29 8.30
CA LYS A 137 -21.80 9.04 7.10
C LYS A 137 -21.63 7.53 6.78
N SER A 138 -21.69 6.65 7.78
CA SER A 138 -21.71 5.20 7.59
C SER A 138 -22.93 4.70 6.84
N CYS A 139 -24.03 5.47 6.87
CA CYS A 139 -25.26 5.16 6.14
C CYS A 139 -25.25 5.61 4.68
N ILE A 140 -24.18 6.27 4.21
CA ILE A 140 -23.97 6.63 2.81
C ILE A 140 -23.35 5.42 2.08
N SER A 141 -24.15 4.75 1.26
CA SER A 141 -23.73 3.66 0.37
C SER A 141 -23.94 4.05 -1.09
N TYR A 142 -23.20 3.45 -2.00
CA TYR A 142 -23.21 3.78 -3.42
C TYR A 142 -23.85 2.65 -4.24
N GLY A 143 -24.43 3.03 -5.41
CA GLY A 143 -24.96 2.08 -6.38
C GLY A 143 -26.29 1.43 -6.00
N ARG A 144 -26.97 1.92 -4.97
CA ARG A 144 -28.30 1.44 -4.58
C ARG A 144 -29.25 2.61 -4.30
N GLU A 145 -30.49 2.45 -4.72
CA GLU A 145 -31.57 3.34 -4.34
C GLU A 145 -31.93 3.16 -2.87
N PHE A 146 -32.12 4.25 -2.15
CA PHE A 146 -32.54 4.21 -0.77
C PHE A 146 -34.04 4.11 -0.64
N ALA A 147 -34.51 3.06 0.00
CA ALA A 147 -35.94 2.75 0.15
C ALA A 147 -36.63 3.51 1.31
N LYS A 148 -35.87 4.09 2.23
CA LYS A 148 -36.42 4.67 3.49
C LYS A 148 -35.74 5.99 3.91
N GLY A 149 -36.48 6.79 4.69
CA GLY A 149 -35.99 8.01 5.32
C GLY A 149 -35.75 9.16 4.33
N ASN A 150 -34.95 10.14 4.74
CA ASN A 150 -34.64 11.34 3.94
C ASN A 150 -33.91 11.06 2.62
N LYS A 151 -33.41 9.82 2.42
CA LYS A 151 -32.73 9.38 1.21
C LYS A 151 -33.63 8.60 0.27
N LYS A 152 -34.91 8.38 0.61
CA LYS A 152 -35.83 7.61 -0.25
C LYS A 152 -35.85 8.16 -1.67
N GLY A 153 -35.70 7.28 -2.67
CA GLY A 153 -35.68 7.64 -4.09
C GLY A 153 -34.34 8.18 -4.60
N TRP A 154 -33.30 8.30 -3.74
CA TRP A 154 -31.97 8.74 -4.14
C TRP A 154 -31.02 7.58 -4.36
N THR A 155 -30.24 7.67 -5.41
CA THR A 155 -29.07 6.78 -5.68
C THR A 155 -27.81 7.62 -5.61
N LEU A 156 -26.79 7.14 -4.93
CA LEU A 156 -25.50 7.84 -4.80
C LEU A 156 -24.41 7.15 -5.63
N GLU A 157 -23.67 7.93 -6.40
CA GLU A 157 -22.56 7.47 -7.23
C GLU A 157 -21.30 8.27 -6.91
N LEU A 158 -20.13 7.63 -7.04
CA LEU A 158 -18.85 8.33 -6.99
C LEU A 158 -18.50 8.85 -8.38
N MET A 159 -18.13 10.12 -8.48
CA MET A 159 -17.47 10.62 -9.68
C MET A 159 -16.05 10.02 -9.77
N ILE A 160 -15.76 9.38 -10.88
CA ILE A 160 -14.43 8.82 -11.20
C ILE A 160 -13.54 9.96 -11.73
#